data_299e3469f4d6c1d64fd10b0ee01ac41d
#
_entry.id   299e3469f4d6c1d64fd10b0ee01ac41d
#
_cell.length_a   1.000
_cell.length_b   1.000
_cell.length_c   1.000
_cell.angle_alpha   90.00
_cell.angle_beta   90.00
_cell.angle_gamma   90.00
#
_symmetry.space_group_name_H-M   'P 1'
#
loop_
_entity.id
_entity.type
_entity.pdbx_description
1 polymer ?
#
loop_
_entity_poly.entity_id
_entity_poly.type
_entity_poly.pdbx_seq_one_letter_code
_entity_poly.pdbx_strand_id
1 'polypeptide(L)'
;MCIRDRESGVFSHKTSDGRQMKKSVTMKDHTETFQMVTAALTDPKAGVVKDLSEISAIGHRVAQGGAIFHNSVLVNDEVLEGIESLIPLAPLHNGPELDGIRACQQVFGPDVPQCVVFDTSFHSTMPPKAYMYAIPYEYYEKYQIRRYGFHGTSHRYVSKHCAHLMPVSYTHLTLPTTY
;
A
#
# COMPACT_ATOMS: atom_id res chain seq x y z
N MET A 1 -2.82 -6.76 -4.53
CA MET A 1 -2.93 -8.14 -5.07
C MET A 1 -3.30 -9.05 -3.90
N CYS A 2 -4.56 -9.51 -3.83
CA CYS A 2 -4.95 -10.47 -2.79
C CYS A 2 -4.43 -11.85 -3.19
N ILE A 3 -3.42 -12.33 -2.51
CA ILE A 3 -2.94 -13.70 -2.63
C ILE A 3 -3.86 -14.55 -1.74
N ARG A 4 -4.87 -15.18 -2.33
CA ARG A 4 -5.54 -16.32 -1.71
C ARG A 4 -4.74 -17.56 -2.09
N ASP A 5 -4.53 -18.46 -1.11
CA ASP A 5 -3.94 -19.77 -1.34
C ASP A 5 -4.51 -20.40 -2.61
N ARG A 6 -3.71 -20.42 -3.65
CA ARG A 6 -4.09 -21.04 -4.92
C ARG A 6 -3.10 -22.16 -5.18
N GLU A 7 -3.63 -23.35 -5.25
CA GLU A 7 -2.89 -24.56 -5.64
C GLU A 7 -2.23 -24.40 -7.03
N SER A 8 -2.69 -23.43 -7.83
CA SER A 8 -2.07 -23.07 -9.11
C SER A 8 -2.21 -21.57 -9.37
N GLY A 9 -1.09 -20.88 -9.45
CA GLY A 9 -0.98 -19.51 -9.86
C GLY A 9 -0.22 -19.36 -11.18
N VAL A 10 -0.34 -18.20 -11.82
CA VAL A 10 0.49 -17.86 -12.98
C VAL A 10 1.31 -16.65 -12.63
N PHE A 11 2.63 -16.82 -12.56
CA PHE A 11 3.58 -15.74 -12.50
C PHE A 11 3.84 -15.21 -13.92
N SER A 12 3.72 -13.90 -14.11
CA SER A 12 4.00 -13.26 -15.40
C SER A 12 4.84 -12.02 -15.18
N HIS A 13 5.96 -11.94 -15.83
CA HIS A 13 6.85 -10.78 -15.88
C HIS A 13 6.99 -10.33 -17.33
N LYS A 14 6.82 -9.01 -17.60
CA LYS A 14 6.96 -8.40 -18.91
C LYS A 14 7.71 -7.09 -18.77
N THR A 15 8.73 -6.92 -19.60
CA THR A 15 9.55 -5.71 -19.68
C THR A 15 9.01 -4.74 -20.73
N SER A 16 9.42 -3.48 -20.65
CA SER A 16 9.03 -2.43 -21.61
C SER A 16 9.55 -2.69 -23.03
N ASP A 17 10.68 -3.40 -23.17
CA ASP A 17 11.27 -3.81 -24.46
C ASP A 17 10.64 -5.09 -25.03
N GLY A 18 9.59 -5.64 -24.40
CA GLY A 18 8.81 -6.75 -24.91
C GLY A 18 9.29 -8.13 -24.48
N ARG A 19 10.40 -8.25 -23.75
CA ARG A 19 10.80 -9.52 -23.13
C ARG A 19 9.74 -9.95 -22.11
N GLN A 20 9.45 -11.23 -22.05
CA GLN A 20 8.44 -11.74 -21.11
C GLN A 20 8.82 -13.12 -20.59
N MET A 21 8.40 -13.35 -19.35
CA MET A 21 8.47 -14.66 -18.69
C MET A 21 7.07 -14.99 -18.17
N LYS A 22 6.64 -16.22 -18.38
CA LYS A 22 5.39 -16.74 -17.83
C LYS A 22 5.63 -18.14 -17.29
N LYS A 23 5.24 -18.38 -16.04
CA LYS A 23 5.43 -19.66 -15.36
C LYS A 23 4.22 -19.98 -14.51
N SER A 24 3.75 -21.22 -14.58
CA SER A 24 2.79 -21.77 -13.62
C SER A 24 3.53 -22.08 -12.32
N VAL A 25 3.02 -21.60 -11.20
CA VAL A 25 3.67 -21.68 -9.89
C VAL A 25 2.64 -21.91 -8.80
N THR A 26 3.05 -22.62 -7.77
CA THR A 26 2.35 -22.69 -6.49
C THR A 26 3.03 -21.68 -5.57
N MET A 27 2.28 -20.73 -5.03
CA MET A 27 2.78 -19.73 -4.10
C MET A 27 2.16 -19.99 -2.74
N LYS A 28 2.97 -20.32 -1.74
CA LYS A 28 2.50 -20.64 -0.40
C LYS A 28 2.29 -19.38 0.44
N ASP A 29 3.20 -18.42 0.31
CA ASP A 29 3.19 -17.20 1.11
C ASP A 29 3.75 -15.98 0.34
N HIS A 30 3.75 -14.83 1.00
CA HIS A 30 4.27 -13.58 0.46
C HIS A 30 5.78 -13.63 0.25
N THR A 31 6.53 -14.32 1.12
CA THR A 31 7.99 -14.42 1.03
C THR A 31 8.41 -15.17 -0.23
N GLU A 32 7.79 -16.34 -0.51
CA GLU A 32 8.02 -17.08 -1.76
C GLU A 32 7.67 -16.21 -2.99
N THR A 33 6.59 -15.47 -2.92
CA THR A 33 6.19 -14.55 -4.00
C THR A 33 7.24 -13.47 -4.24
N PHE A 34 7.77 -12.85 -3.18
CA PHE A 34 8.83 -11.83 -3.30
C PHE A 34 10.13 -12.42 -3.82
N GLN A 35 10.52 -13.60 -3.39
CA GLN A 35 11.70 -14.30 -3.94
C GLN A 35 11.54 -14.57 -5.45
N MET A 36 10.36 -14.92 -5.91
CA MET A 36 10.10 -15.09 -7.34
C MET A 36 10.16 -13.78 -8.11
N VAL A 37 9.63 -12.69 -7.53
CA VAL A 37 9.71 -11.35 -8.13
C VAL A 37 11.16 -10.91 -8.25
N THR A 38 11.95 -11.03 -7.19
CA THR A 38 13.38 -10.66 -7.20
C THR A 38 14.20 -11.50 -8.16
N ALA A 39 13.93 -12.80 -8.23
CA ALA A 39 14.56 -13.68 -9.22
C ALA A 39 14.20 -13.29 -10.66
N ALA A 40 12.97 -12.85 -10.92
CA ALA A 40 12.58 -12.38 -12.24
C ALA A 40 13.19 -11.02 -12.59
N LEU A 41 13.37 -10.14 -11.60
CA LEU A 41 14.02 -8.83 -11.81
C LEU A 41 15.49 -8.96 -12.22
N THR A 42 16.18 -9.99 -11.70
CA THR A 42 17.61 -10.27 -11.96
C THR A 42 17.84 -11.38 -12.99
N ASP A 43 16.77 -11.91 -13.62
CA ASP A 43 16.89 -13.00 -14.60
C ASP A 43 17.77 -12.60 -15.78
N PRO A 44 18.75 -13.42 -16.21
CA PRO A 44 19.67 -13.08 -17.29
C PRO A 44 19.00 -12.80 -18.65
N LYS A 45 17.79 -13.32 -18.87
CA LYS A 45 17.06 -13.18 -20.15
C LYS A 45 15.95 -12.13 -20.11
N ALA A 46 15.26 -12.03 -18.98
CA ALA A 46 14.07 -11.18 -18.82
C ALA A 46 14.23 -10.15 -17.69
N GLY A 47 15.33 -10.14 -16.97
CA GLY A 47 15.57 -9.21 -15.88
C GLY A 47 15.75 -7.77 -16.35
N VAL A 48 15.50 -6.83 -15.45
CA VAL A 48 15.60 -5.38 -15.68
C VAL A 48 16.68 -4.72 -14.82
N VAL A 49 17.19 -5.42 -13.82
CA VAL A 49 18.34 -5.04 -13.00
C VAL A 49 19.40 -6.15 -13.06
N LYS A 50 20.66 -5.80 -12.91
CA LYS A 50 21.75 -6.78 -12.91
C LYS A 50 21.88 -7.46 -11.54
N ASP A 51 21.64 -6.68 -10.50
CA ASP A 51 21.77 -7.13 -9.11
C ASP A 51 20.73 -6.40 -8.23
N LEU A 52 20.35 -7.02 -7.13
CA LEU A 52 19.38 -6.43 -6.18
C LEU A 52 19.92 -5.18 -5.48
N SER A 53 21.23 -4.96 -5.47
CA SER A 53 21.86 -3.75 -4.95
C SER A 53 21.50 -2.49 -5.74
N GLU A 54 20.98 -2.63 -6.96
CA GLU A 54 20.45 -1.51 -7.74
C GLU A 54 19.11 -0.99 -7.17
N ILE A 55 18.44 -1.77 -6.30
CA ILE A 55 17.20 -1.34 -5.62
C ILE A 55 17.59 -0.46 -4.43
N SER A 56 17.39 0.82 -4.58
CA SER A 56 17.80 1.82 -3.59
C SER A 56 16.72 2.16 -2.55
N ALA A 57 15.46 1.82 -2.81
CA ALA A 57 14.34 2.04 -1.89
C ALA A 57 13.12 1.21 -2.27
N ILE A 58 12.23 0.96 -1.31
CA ILE A 58 10.98 0.22 -1.51
C ILE A 58 9.82 1.06 -0.99
N GLY A 59 8.75 1.16 -1.79
CA GLY A 59 7.50 1.80 -1.40
C GLY A 59 6.38 0.78 -1.20
N HIS A 60 5.70 0.90 -0.06
CA HIS A 60 4.53 0.08 0.27
C HIS A 60 3.26 0.92 0.31
N ARG A 61 2.18 0.37 -0.19
CA ARG A 61 0.83 0.89 0.02
C ARG A 61 0.20 0.12 1.17
N VAL A 62 -0.37 0.83 2.14
CA VAL A 62 -1.17 0.26 3.23
C VAL A 62 -2.55 0.90 3.24
N ALA A 63 -3.59 0.07 3.31
CA ALA A 63 -4.96 0.52 3.15
C ALA A 63 -5.42 1.39 4.32
N GLN A 64 -5.16 0.99 5.56
CA GLN A 64 -5.68 1.68 6.73
C GLN A 64 -4.56 2.24 7.61
N GLY A 65 -4.49 3.56 7.68
CA GLY A 65 -3.57 4.31 8.55
C GLY A 65 -4.21 4.78 9.87
N GLY A 66 -5.50 4.54 10.05
CA GLY A 66 -6.22 4.91 11.26
C GLY A 66 -6.23 6.42 11.53
N ALA A 67 -6.24 6.75 12.80
CA ALA A 67 -5.99 8.09 13.31
C ALA A 67 -4.51 8.30 13.67
N ILE A 68 -3.63 7.36 13.33
CA ILE A 68 -2.21 7.34 13.69
C ILE A 68 -1.36 7.94 12.57
N PHE A 69 -1.59 7.49 11.34
CA PHE A 69 -0.75 7.85 10.21
C PHE A 69 -1.40 8.89 9.30
N HIS A 70 -0.88 10.10 9.34
CA HIS A 70 -1.36 11.23 8.54
C HIS A 70 -0.51 11.50 7.30
N ASN A 71 0.70 10.94 7.24
CA ASN A 71 1.66 11.12 6.16
C ASN A 71 2.33 9.80 5.79
N SER A 72 3.08 9.80 4.69
CA SER A 72 4.01 8.72 4.38
C SER A 72 5.13 8.69 5.43
N VAL A 73 5.55 7.49 5.83
CA VAL A 73 6.56 7.28 6.88
C VAL A 73 7.60 6.25 6.43
N LEU A 74 8.81 6.36 6.96
CA LEU A 74 9.81 5.30 6.83
C LEU A 74 9.45 4.15 7.76
N VAL A 75 9.70 2.92 7.29
CA VAL A 75 9.45 1.71 8.07
C VAL A 75 10.46 1.62 9.21
N ASN A 76 9.93 1.44 10.40
CA ASN A 76 10.65 1.08 11.62
C ASN A 76 9.73 0.24 12.51
N ASP A 77 10.18 -0.21 13.66
CA ASP A 77 9.41 -1.09 14.55
C ASP A 77 8.10 -0.42 15.00
N GLU A 78 8.13 0.86 15.35
CA GLU A 78 6.94 1.62 15.77
C GLU A 78 5.88 1.67 14.65
N VAL A 79 6.32 1.81 13.39
CA VAL A 79 5.42 1.81 12.22
C VAL A 79 4.81 0.43 12.00
N LEU A 80 5.60 -0.63 12.16
CA LEU A 80 5.10 -2.01 12.03
C LEU A 80 4.06 -2.33 13.12
N GLU A 81 4.35 -1.99 14.37
CA GLU A 81 3.41 -2.13 15.49
C GLU A 81 2.14 -1.31 15.28
N GLY A 82 2.29 -0.07 14.80
CA GLY A 82 1.17 0.79 14.46
C GLY A 82 0.26 0.18 13.38
N ILE A 83 0.83 -0.36 12.30
CA ILE A 83 0.06 -1.04 11.24
C ILE A 83 -0.62 -2.30 11.79
N GLU A 84 0.08 -3.08 12.62
CA GLU A 84 -0.46 -4.28 13.26
C GLU A 84 -1.66 -3.97 14.15
N SER A 85 -1.59 -2.90 14.93
CA SER A 85 -2.69 -2.43 15.78
C SER A 85 -3.96 -2.04 14.99
N LEU A 86 -3.81 -1.71 13.70
CA LEU A 86 -4.90 -1.32 12.80
C LEU A 86 -5.49 -2.49 12.00
N ILE A 87 -4.97 -3.71 12.15
CA ILE A 87 -5.53 -4.90 11.50
C ILE A 87 -7.03 -5.07 11.76
N PRO A 88 -7.56 -4.86 12.98
CA PRO A 88 -8.99 -4.97 13.23
C PRO A 88 -9.87 -4.02 12.39
N LEU A 89 -9.34 -2.88 11.96
CA LEU A 89 -10.06 -1.94 11.07
C LEU A 89 -10.06 -2.36 9.61
N ALA A 90 -9.06 -3.13 9.18
CA ALA A 90 -8.92 -3.59 7.79
C ALA A 90 -8.24 -4.97 7.74
N PRO A 91 -8.89 -6.03 8.26
CA PRO A 91 -8.24 -7.33 8.43
C PRO A 91 -7.85 -8.01 7.10
N LEU A 92 -8.58 -7.73 6.02
CA LEU A 92 -8.30 -8.28 4.70
C LEU A 92 -7.16 -7.57 3.97
N HIS A 93 -6.69 -6.43 4.48
CA HIS A 93 -5.68 -5.59 3.84
C HIS A 93 -4.44 -5.45 4.70
N ASN A 94 -4.55 -4.84 5.89
CA ASN A 94 -3.39 -4.49 6.71
C ASN A 94 -2.53 -5.70 7.12
N GLY A 95 -3.15 -6.86 7.42
CA GLY A 95 -2.41 -8.07 7.74
C GLY A 95 -1.50 -8.51 6.58
N PRO A 96 -2.06 -8.85 5.40
CA PRO A 96 -1.27 -9.20 4.23
C PRO A 96 -0.27 -8.12 3.78
N GLU A 97 -0.59 -6.84 3.94
CA GLU A 97 0.30 -5.72 3.62
C GLU A 97 1.49 -5.66 4.58
N LEU A 98 1.27 -5.89 5.87
CA LEU A 98 2.31 -5.99 6.89
C LEU A 98 3.25 -7.17 6.62
N ASP A 99 2.69 -8.34 6.26
CA ASP A 99 3.48 -9.51 5.85
C ASP A 99 4.35 -9.19 4.64
N GLY A 100 3.83 -8.42 3.68
CA GLY A 100 4.58 -7.95 2.52
C GLY A 100 5.76 -7.06 2.90
N ILE A 101 5.59 -6.14 3.86
CA ILE A 101 6.68 -5.29 4.37
C ILE A 101 7.77 -6.15 5.03
N ARG A 102 7.37 -7.06 5.93
CA ARG A 102 8.28 -7.98 6.62
C ARG A 102 9.05 -8.88 5.63
N ALA A 103 8.37 -9.38 4.60
CA ALA A 103 9.02 -10.16 3.55
C ALA A 103 10.06 -9.33 2.77
N CYS A 104 9.78 -8.07 2.46
CA CYS A 104 10.76 -7.18 1.85
C CYS A 104 11.97 -6.94 2.76
N GLN A 105 11.79 -6.76 4.06
CA GLN A 105 12.90 -6.63 5.02
C GLN A 105 13.80 -7.87 5.01
N GLN A 106 13.21 -9.07 4.93
CA GLN A 106 13.97 -10.33 4.87
C GLN A 106 14.76 -10.49 3.56
N VAL A 107 14.18 -10.08 2.43
CA VAL A 107 14.77 -10.28 1.11
C VAL A 107 15.84 -9.24 0.78
N PHE A 108 15.59 -7.96 1.10
CA PHE A 108 16.47 -6.85 0.75
C PHE A 108 17.42 -6.42 1.87
N GLY A 109 17.17 -6.91 3.09
CA GLY A 109 17.95 -6.55 4.27
C GLY A 109 17.61 -5.18 4.85
N PRO A 110 18.29 -4.79 5.96
CA PRO A 110 17.98 -3.58 6.72
C PRO A 110 18.49 -2.29 6.04
N ASP A 111 19.43 -2.39 5.12
CA ASP A 111 20.10 -1.22 4.52
C ASP A 111 19.25 -0.56 3.41
N VAL A 112 18.27 -1.28 2.84
CA VAL A 112 17.38 -0.74 1.82
C VAL A 112 16.20 -0.04 2.51
N PRO A 113 16.11 1.31 2.43
CA PRO A 113 15.05 2.05 3.10
C PRO A 113 13.68 1.69 2.50
N GLN A 114 12.71 1.50 3.38
CA GLN A 114 11.34 1.21 2.98
C GLN A 114 10.43 2.33 3.49
N CYS A 115 9.46 2.74 2.69
CA CYS A 115 8.46 3.71 3.09
C CYS A 115 7.04 3.19 2.88
N VAL A 116 6.13 3.65 3.73
CA VAL A 116 4.70 3.31 3.65
C VAL A 116 3.89 4.55 3.29
N VAL A 117 2.95 4.36 2.37
CA VAL A 117 1.93 5.34 2.00
C VAL A 117 0.56 4.77 2.35
N PHE A 118 -0.20 5.51 3.15
CA PHE A 118 -1.51 5.08 3.60
C PHE A 118 -2.63 5.65 2.73
N ASP A 119 -3.59 4.81 2.34
CA ASP A 119 -4.74 5.24 1.55
C ASP A 119 -5.61 6.27 2.27
N THR A 120 -5.63 6.23 3.60
CA THR A 120 -6.42 7.14 4.44
C THR A 120 -5.76 8.50 4.66
N SER A 121 -4.46 8.66 4.40
CA SER A 121 -3.70 9.86 4.80
C SER A 121 -4.17 11.13 4.10
N PHE A 122 -4.58 11.07 2.84
CA PHE A 122 -5.10 12.24 2.10
C PHE A 122 -6.36 12.85 2.76
N HIS A 123 -7.15 12.03 3.43
CA HIS A 123 -8.40 12.43 4.09
C HIS A 123 -8.24 12.68 5.60
N SER A 124 -7.01 12.64 6.12
CA SER A 124 -6.73 12.76 7.55
C SER A 124 -7.11 14.12 8.14
N THR A 125 -7.27 15.14 7.30
CA THR A 125 -7.66 16.51 7.72
C THR A 125 -9.17 16.70 7.89
N MET A 126 -10.00 15.67 7.72
CA MET A 126 -11.45 15.77 7.97
C MET A 126 -11.70 16.22 9.42
N PRO A 127 -12.54 17.25 9.65
CA PRO A 127 -12.92 17.65 11.01
C PRO A 127 -13.88 16.64 11.65
N PRO A 128 -13.97 16.57 13.00
CA PRO A 128 -14.85 15.63 13.71
C PRO A 128 -16.28 15.57 13.18
N LYS A 129 -16.87 16.72 12.89
CA LYS A 129 -18.23 16.80 12.32
C LYS A 129 -18.42 16.10 10.97
N ALA A 130 -17.32 15.84 10.24
CA ALA A 130 -17.34 15.19 8.94
C ALA A 130 -17.02 13.69 9.02
N TYR A 131 -16.29 13.24 10.04
CA TYR A 131 -15.95 11.83 10.19
C TYR A 131 -16.78 11.09 11.24
N MET A 132 -17.41 11.77 12.18
CA MET A 132 -18.22 11.12 13.21
C MET A 132 -19.57 10.65 12.63
N TYR A 133 -19.97 9.43 13.00
CA TYR A 133 -21.29 8.92 12.71
C TYR A 133 -22.27 9.26 13.84
N ALA A 134 -23.55 9.39 13.51
CA ALA A 134 -24.63 9.62 14.49
C ALA A 134 -25.03 8.30 15.18
N ILE A 135 -24.08 7.69 15.89
CA ILE A 135 -24.22 6.48 16.70
C ILE A 135 -23.63 6.75 18.10
N PRO A 136 -23.85 5.88 19.11
CA PRO A 136 -23.26 6.08 20.43
C PRO A 136 -21.74 6.33 20.35
N TYR A 137 -21.29 7.39 21.02
CA TYR A 137 -19.91 7.89 20.93
C TYR A 137 -18.86 6.85 21.39
N GLU A 138 -19.28 5.94 22.29
CA GLU A 138 -18.43 4.85 22.75
C GLU A 138 -17.90 3.93 21.64
N TYR A 139 -18.60 3.81 20.52
CA TYR A 139 -18.11 3.03 19.38
C TYR A 139 -16.93 3.71 18.70
N TYR A 140 -16.92 5.02 18.67
CA TYR A 140 -15.75 5.75 18.21
C TYR A 140 -14.56 5.57 19.17
N GLU A 141 -14.80 5.73 20.47
CA GLU A 141 -13.73 5.64 21.48
C GLU A 141 -13.11 4.24 21.56
N LYS A 142 -13.94 3.20 21.58
CA LYS A 142 -13.49 1.81 21.77
C LYS A 142 -12.98 1.16 20.50
N TYR A 143 -13.63 1.43 19.37
CA TYR A 143 -13.43 0.68 18.14
C TYR A 143 -12.97 1.55 16.97
N GLN A 144 -12.80 2.86 17.19
CA GLN A 144 -12.42 3.83 16.18
C GLN A 144 -13.40 3.82 14.98
N ILE A 145 -14.68 3.55 15.22
CA ILE A 145 -15.73 3.56 14.21
C ILE A 145 -16.01 5.00 13.81
N ARG A 146 -15.52 5.37 12.65
CA ARG A 146 -15.66 6.69 12.03
C ARG A 146 -15.54 6.58 10.52
N ARG A 147 -15.83 7.65 9.81
CA ARG A 147 -15.50 7.75 8.39
C ARG A 147 -14.00 7.87 8.20
N TYR A 148 -13.46 7.05 7.33
CA TYR A 148 -12.13 7.17 6.75
C TYR A 148 -12.28 7.37 5.25
N GLY A 149 -11.36 8.10 4.62
CA GLY A 149 -11.26 8.12 3.17
C GLY A 149 -10.25 7.07 2.72
N PHE A 150 -10.44 6.55 1.51
CA PHE A 150 -9.53 5.57 0.89
C PHE A 150 -9.08 6.02 -0.48
N HIS A 151 -8.15 5.28 -1.09
CA HIS A 151 -7.55 5.64 -2.38
C HIS A 151 -6.94 7.04 -2.38
N GLY A 152 -6.43 7.48 -1.23
CA GLY A 152 -5.98 8.85 -1.01
C GLY A 152 -4.91 9.31 -1.98
N THR A 153 -3.96 8.44 -2.32
CA THR A 153 -2.93 8.72 -3.33
C THR A 153 -3.55 9.00 -4.71
N SER A 154 -4.56 8.22 -5.11
CA SER A 154 -5.28 8.42 -6.36
C SER A 154 -6.06 9.73 -6.35
N HIS A 155 -6.84 9.99 -5.31
CA HIS A 155 -7.60 11.24 -5.17
C HIS A 155 -6.69 12.47 -5.18
N ARG A 156 -5.57 12.40 -4.46
CA ARG A 156 -4.55 13.47 -4.45
C ARG A 156 -3.98 13.73 -5.84
N TYR A 157 -3.66 12.69 -6.59
CA TYR A 157 -3.13 12.83 -7.94
C TYR A 157 -4.18 13.41 -8.90
N VAL A 158 -5.37 12.79 -8.96
CA VAL A 158 -6.43 13.18 -9.89
C VAL A 158 -6.89 14.61 -9.63
N SER A 159 -7.09 15.00 -8.37
CA SER A 159 -7.51 16.37 -8.04
C SER A 159 -6.47 17.41 -8.43
N LYS A 160 -5.18 17.16 -8.16
CA LYS A 160 -4.08 18.04 -8.59
C LYS A 160 -3.98 18.12 -10.12
N HIS A 161 -4.10 16.99 -10.78
CA HIS A 161 -4.03 16.94 -12.25
C HIS A 161 -5.22 17.66 -12.88
N CYS A 162 -6.42 17.49 -12.34
CA CYS A 162 -7.61 18.22 -12.76
C CYS A 162 -7.43 19.74 -12.59
N ALA A 163 -6.91 20.20 -11.45
CA ALA A 163 -6.64 21.61 -11.21
C ALA A 163 -5.58 22.19 -12.19
N HIS A 164 -4.65 21.36 -12.64
CA HIS A 164 -3.66 21.76 -13.64
C HIS A 164 -4.27 21.89 -15.05
N LEU A 165 -5.16 20.96 -15.41
CA LEU A 165 -5.85 20.98 -16.72
C LEU A 165 -6.92 22.08 -16.81
N MET A 166 -7.61 22.31 -15.71
CA MET A 166 -8.59 23.40 -15.58
C MET A 166 -7.91 24.54 -14.84
N PRO A 167 -7.90 25.78 -15.35
CA PRO A 167 -7.25 26.90 -14.67
C PRO A 167 -8.05 27.35 -13.44
N VAL A 168 -8.20 26.44 -12.48
CA VAL A 168 -8.97 26.63 -11.24
C VAL A 168 -8.08 26.37 -10.02
N SER A 169 -8.41 27.02 -8.92
CA SER A 169 -7.74 26.74 -7.64
C SER A 169 -8.09 25.34 -7.14
N TYR A 170 -7.07 24.65 -6.61
CA TYR A 170 -7.25 23.34 -5.95
C TYR A 170 -8.32 23.35 -4.85
N THR A 171 -8.50 24.47 -4.17
CA THR A 171 -9.49 24.65 -3.10
C THR A 171 -10.96 24.58 -3.58
N HIS A 172 -11.19 24.69 -4.87
CA HIS A 172 -12.53 24.64 -5.48
C HIS A 172 -12.89 23.24 -6.03
N LEU A 173 -12.01 22.26 -5.90
CA LEU A 173 -12.27 20.88 -6.31
C LEU A 173 -12.99 20.15 -5.19
N THR A 174 -14.22 19.71 -5.48
CA THR A 174 -14.96 18.77 -4.63
C THR A 174 -14.68 17.35 -5.11
N LEU A 175 -14.09 16.53 -4.23
CA LEU A 175 -13.93 15.11 -4.52
C LEU A 175 -15.26 14.39 -4.26
N PRO A 176 -15.70 13.49 -5.16
CA PRO A 176 -16.89 12.69 -4.89
C PRO A 176 -16.63 11.85 -3.62
N THR A 177 -17.53 11.96 -2.67
CA THR A 177 -17.58 11.05 -1.53
C THR A 177 -18.13 9.73 -2.05
N THR A 178 -17.26 8.76 -2.27
CA THR A 178 -17.71 7.38 -2.53
C THR A 178 -18.28 6.82 -1.23
N TYR A 179 -19.57 6.47 -1.27
CA TYR A 179 -20.25 5.76 -0.20
C TYR A 179 -19.85 4.29 -0.22
#